data_2085a03f0964646c34988f75dd2e82a0
#
_entry.id   2085a03f0964646c34988f75dd2e82a0
#
_cell.length_a   1.000
_cell.length_b   1.000
_cell.length_c   1.000
_cell.angle_alpha   90.00
_cell.angle_beta   90.00
_cell.angle_gamma   90.00
#
_symmetry.space_group_name_H-M   'P 1'
#
loop_
_entity.id
_entity.type
_entity.pdbx_description
1 polymer ?
#
loop_
_entity_poly.entity_id
_entity_poly.type
_entity_poly.pdbx_seq_one_letter_code
_entity_poly.pdbx_strand_id
1 'polypeptide(L)'
;EEWFVTFPKITKYIKKQHRFAEQNGFVYSMWGRKRRLPDAQFKGDYEMQGYYQKALREAINAPIQGASNDFTVFSSVIIRKQKIQGLLPWDLQQAYTVHDSLGYYVRPEDIHWVVPKLIEICNNPDTKVWFGFQMKYVKMKVSPEVGINWGSLREYDVENPGKEDYTKWIETPEYLKQYN
;
A
#
# COMPACT_ATOMS: atom_id res chain seq x y z
N GLU A 1 -8.12 -18.99 -22.24
CA GLU A 1 -7.21 -20.18 -22.21
C GLU A 1 -5.79 -19.79 -22.62
N GLU A 2 -5.54 -18.98 -23.64
CA GLU A 2 -4.21 -18.54 -24.12
C GLU A 2 -3.37 -17.85 -23.02
N TRP A 3 -3.99 -17.05 -22.14
CA TRP A 3 -3.29 -16.35 -21.07
C TRP A 3 -2.58 -17.31 -20.09
N PHE A 4 -3.21 -18.42 -19.74
CA PHE A 4 -2.62 -19.42 -18.83
C PHE A 4 -1.48 -20.22 -19.48
N VAL A 5 -1.49 -20.35 -20.80
CA VAL A 5 -0.39 -20.95 -21.56
C VAL A 5 0.82 -19.99 -21.59
N THR A 6 0.54 -18.72 -21.80
CA THR A 6 1.58 -17.67 -21.81
C THR A 6 2.25 -17.49 -20.44
N PHE A 7 1.49 -17.66 -19.35
CA PHE A 7 1.99 -17.46 -17.98
C PHE A 7 1.86 -18.72 -17.10
N PRO A 8 2.59 -19.80 -17.37
CA PRO A 8 2.42 -21.09 -16.69
C PRO A 8 2.74 -21.04 -15.19
N LYS A 9 3.59 -20.10 -14.74
CA LYS A 9 3.90 -19.89 -13.33
C LYS A 9 2.70 -19.40 -12.54
N ILE A 10 1.80 -18.62 -13.16
CA ILE A 10 0.56 -18.15 -12.52
C ILE A 10 -0.39 -19.30 -12.29
N THR A 11 -0.55 -20.19 -13.29
CA THR A 11 -1.36 -21.42 -13.14
C THR A 11 -0.85 -22.29 -11.99
N LYS A 12 0.47 -22.46 -11.86
CA LYS A 12 1.08 -23.18 -10.74
C LYS A 12 0.79 -22.52 -9.40
N TYR A 13 0.89 -21.18 -9.34
CA TYR A 13 0.57 -20.40 -8.14
C TYR A 13 -0.89 -20.62 -7.72
N ILE A 14 -1.85 -20.45 -8.63
CA ILE A 14 -3.27 -20.64 -8.36
C ILE A 14 -3.54 -22.04 -7.79
N LYS A 15 -3.07 -23.07 -8.48
CA LYS A 15 -3.24 -24.47 -8.03
C LYS A 15 -2.62 -24.72 -6.65
N LYS A 16 -1.46 -24.13 -6.38
CA LYS A 16 -0.78 -24.23 -5.08
C LYS A 16 -1.60 -23.57 -3.97
N GLN A 17 -2.12 -22.36 -4.20
CA GLN A 17 -2.91 -21.64 -3.20
C GLN A 17 -4.24 -22.33 -2.91
N HIS A 18 -4.94 -22.83 -3.94
CA HIS A 18 -6.18 -23.58 -3.76
C HIS A 18 -5.94 -24.82 -2.89
N ARG A 19 -4.97 -25.67 -3.29
CA ARG A 19 -4.65 -26.88 -2.52
C ARG A 19 -4.28 -26.55 -1.08
N PHE A 20 -3.48 -25.53 -0.87
CA PHE A 20 -3.05 -25.14 0.47
C PHE A 20 -4.24 -24.66 1.33
N ALA A 21 -5.14 -23.84 0.77
CA ALA A 21 -6.34 -23.37 1.45
C ALA A 21 -7.31 -24.52 1.76
N GLU A 22 -7.54 -25.43 0.81
CA GLU A 22 -8.37 -26.63 0.99
C GLU A 22 -7.87 -27.51 2.13
N GLN A 23 -6.56 -27.69 2.24
CA GLN A 23 -5.95 -28.53 3.27
C GLN A 23 -5.90 -27.89 4.65
N ASN A 24 -5.71 -26.57 4.71
CA ASN A 24 -5.36 -25.89 5.96
C ASN A 24 -6.44 -24.92 6.46
N GLY A 25 -7.39 -24.50 5.62
CA GLY A 25 -8.40 -23.49 5.96
C GLY A 25 -7.83 -22.07 6.10
N PHE A 26 -6.66 -21.80 5.53
CA PHE A 26 -6.03 -20.48 5.51
C PHE A 26 -4.95 -20.37 4.42
N VAL A 27 -4.48 -19.13 4.17
CA VAL A 27 -3.29 -18.83 3.37
C VAL A 27 -2.40 -17.83 4.11
N TYR A 28 -1.16 -17.68 3.66
CA TYR A 28 -0.21 -16.68 4.17
C TYR A 28 0.06 -15.59 3.15
N SER A 29 0.16 -14.33 3.60
CA SER A 29 0.82 -13.28 2.82
C SER A 29 2.31 -13.59 2.69
N MET A 30 3.00 -12.89 1.79
CA MET A 30 4.46 -13.05 1.64
C MET A 30 5.24 -12.65 2.92
N TRP A 31 4.62 -11.88 3.81
CA TRP A 31 5.16 -11.46 5.11
C TRP A 31 4.80 -12.40 6.27
N GLY A 32 4.13 -13.54 5.98
CA GLY A 32 3.74 -14.52 6.98
C GLY A 32 2.43 -14.21 7.71
N ARG A 33 1.69 -13.15 7.33
CA ARG A 33 0.38 -12.86 7.91
C ARG A 33 -0.65 -13.88 7.42
N LYS A 34 -1.35 -14.51 8.38
CA LYS A 34 -2.34 -15.54 8.12
C LYS A 34 -3.72 -14.94 7.79
N ARG A 35 -4.28 -15.35 6.64
CA ARG A 35 -5.68 -15.12 6.27
C ARG A 35 -6.47 -16.42 6.44
N ARG A 36 -7.42 -16.46 7.36
CA ARG A 36 -8.28 -17.62 7.59
C ARG A 36 -9.34 -17.70 6.50
N LEU A 37 -9.56 -18.90 5.96
CA LEU A 37 -10.49 -19.23 4.90
C LEU A 37 -11.11 -20.61 5.17
N PRO A 38 -11.90 -20.76 6.28
CA PRO A 38 -12.46 -22.05 6.66
C PRO A 38 -13.34 -22.65 5.56
N ASP A 39 -14.03 -21.80 4.80
CA ASP A 39 -14.92 -22.22 3.73
C ASP A 39 -14.18 -22.92 2.56
N ALA A 40 -12.87 -22.79 2.47
CA ALA A 40 -12.07 -23.54 1.48
C ALA A 40 -12.06 -25.05 1.75
N GLN A 41 -12.49 -25.50 2.92
CA GLN A 41 -12.56 -26.89 3.31
C GLN A 41 -13.89 -27.57 2.90
N PHE A 42 -14.90 -26.82 2.43
CA PHE A 42 -16.20 -27.35 1.97
C PHE A 42 -16.16 -27.90 0.55
N LYS A 43 -15.02 -28.45 0.14
CA LYS A 43 -14.86 -29.07 -1.17
C LYS A 43 -15.80 -30.26 -1.33
N GLY A 44 -16.67 -30.20 -2.36
CA GLY A 44 -17.65 -31.27 -2.64
C GLY A 44 -18.97 -31.14 -1.89
N ASP A 45 -19.11 -30.17 -0.99
CA ASP A 45 -20.38 -29.83 -0.36
C ASP A 45 -21.21 -28.95 -1.32
N TYR A 46 -22.35 -29.47 -1.77
CA TYR A 46 -23.20 -28.82 -2.76
C TYR A 46 -23.86 -27.56 -2.19
N GLU A 47 -24.29 -27.58 -0.93
CA GLU A 47 -24.95 -26.45 -0.29
C GLU A 47 -23.95 -25.29 -0.03
N MET A 48 -22.69 -25.63 0.23
CA MET A 48 -21.63 -24.67 0.53
C MET A 48 -20.79 -24.25 -0.69
N GLN A 49 -21.17 -24.71 -1.90
CA GLN A 49 -20.37 -24.49 -3.12
C GLN A 49 -20.06 -23.00 -3.39
N GLY A 50 -21.02 -22.09 -3.12
CA GLY A 50 -20.81 -20.64 -3.29
C GLY A 50 -19.72 -20.07 -2.37
N TYR A 51 -19.72 -20.48 -1.10
CA TYR A 51 -18.73 -20.11 -0.10
C TYR A 51 -17.35 -20.69 -0.42
N TYR A 52 -17.32 -21.97 -0.81
CA TYR A 52 -16.08 -22.61 -1.27
C TYR A 52 -15.43 -21.86 -2.43
N GLN A 53 -16.17 -21.53 -3.48
CA GLN A 53 -15.65 -20.80 -4.64
C GLN A 53 -15.17 -19.39 -4.26
N LYS A 54 -15.87 -18.72 -3.34
CA LYS A 54 -15.44 -17.44 -2.81
C LYS A 54 -14.11 -17.57 -2.06
N ALA A 55 -13.99 -18.56 -1.19
CA ALA A 55 -12.76 -18.81 -0.43
C ALA A 55 -11.56 -19.13 -1.36
N LEU A 56 -11.77 -19.87 -2.45
CA LEU A 56 -10.72 -20.14 -3.43
C LEU A 56 -10.25 -18.85 -4.14
N ARG A 57 -11.16 -17.94 -4.51
CA ARG A 57 -10.78 -16.64 -5.07
C ARG A 57 -10.01 -15.80 -4.06
N GLU A 58 -10.44 -15.78 -2.80
CA GLU A 58 -9.72 -15.09 -1.72
C GLU A 58 -8.34 -15.73 -1.48
N ALA A 59 -8.20 -17.04 -1.59
CA ALA A 59 -6.92 -17.73 -1.43
C ALA A 59 -5.85 -17.30 -2.44
N ILE A 60 -6.26 -16.88 -3.65
CA ILE A 60 -5.34 -16.34 -4.67
C ILE A 60 -5.01 -14.89 -4.39
N ASN A 61 -6.03 -14.09 -4.05
CA ASN A 61 -5.92 -12.63 -3.97
C ASN A 61 -5.34 -12.16 -2.62
N ALA A 62 -5.74 -12.78 -1.51
CA ALA A 62 -5.36 -12.33 -0.18
C ALA A 62 -3.84 -12.30 0.07
N PRO A 63 -3.02 -13.26 -0.42
CA PRO A 63 -1.57 -13.17 -0.28
C PRO A 63 -0.96 -11.94 -0.97
N ILE A 64 -1.50 -11.57 -2.14
CA ILE A 64 -0.99 -10.46 -2.96
C ILE A 64 -1.47 -9.11 -2.40
N GLN A 65 -2.79 -8.96 -2.24
CA GLN A 65 -3.37 -7.73 -1.69
C GLN A 65 -2.94 -7.49 -0.24
N GLY A 66 -2.85 -8.58 0.55
CA GLY A 66 -2.34 -8.50 1.92
C GLY A 66 -0.89 -8.02 1.96
N ALA A 67 -0.05 -8.46 1.03
CA ALA A 67 1.33 -8.02 0.94
C ALA A 67 1.43 -6.54 0.57
N SER A 68 0.61 -6.05 -0.37
CA SER A 68 0.55 -4.64 -0.74
C SER A 68 0.16 -3.77 0.46
N ASN A 69 -0.90 -4.15 1.17
CA ASN A 69 -1.33 -3.43 2.37
C ASN A 69 -0.28 -3.46 3.48
N ASP A 70 0.36 -4.61 3.71
CA ASP A 70 1.45 -4.74 4.69
C ASP A 70 2.61 -3.79 4.35
N PHE A 71 2.89 -3.58 3.06
CA PHE A 71 3.90 -2.66 2.58
C PHE A 71 3.58 -1.20 2.93
N THR A 72 2.32 -0.79 2.74
CA THR A 72 1.82 0.53 3.11
C THR A 72 1.93 0.77 4.62
N VAL A 73 1.47 -0.17 5.43
CA VAL A 73 1.58 -0.10 6.90
C VAL A 73 3.04 -0.05 7.34
N PHE A 74 3.91 -0.83 6.72
CA PHE A 74 5.34 -0.85 7.03
C PHE A 74 6.02 0.49 6.71
N SER A 75 5.68 1.10 5.57
CA SER A 75 6.15 2.45 5.21
C SER A 75 5.74 3.47 6.28
N SER A 76 4.49 3.43 6.76
CA SER A 76 4.01 4.27 7.85
C SER A 76 4.81 4.10 9.14
N VAL A 77 5.16 2.86 9.51
CA VAL A 77 6.00 2.57 10.69
C VAL A 77 7.40 3.15 10.54
N ILE A 78 8.02 3.04 9.34
CA ILE A 78 9.34 3.63 9.07
C ILE A 78 9.28 5.15 9.16
N ILE A 79 8.27 5.78 8.55
CA ILE A 79 8.07 7.24 8.63
C ILE A 79 7.97 7.68 10.08
N ARG A 80 7.16 7.00 10.90
CA ARG A 80 7.05 7.29 12.33
C ARG A 80 8.40 7.12 13.06
N LYS A 81 9.15 6.07 12.75
CA LYS A 81 10.49 5.83 13.33
C LYS A 81 11.43 6.97 12.97
N GLN A 82 11.49 7.40 11.71
CA GLN A 82 12.34 8.51 11.28
C GLN A 82 11.95 9.84 11.92
N LYS A 83 10.63 10.07 12.10
CA LYS A 83 10.14 11.22 12.86
C LYS A 83 10.67 11.23 14.31
N ILE A 84 10.59 10.10 15.02
CA ILE A 84 11.08 9.95 16.40
C ILE A 84 12.61 10.18 16.45
N GLN A 85 13.33 9.80 15.40
CA GLN A 85 14.77 10.01 15.28
C GLN A 85 15.17 11.46 14.88
N GLY A 86 14.21 12.36 14.67
CA GLY A 86 14.45 13.74 14.24
C GLY A 86 14.85 13.87 12.76
N LEU A 87 14.68 12.83 11.95
CA LEU A 87 14.99 12.83 10.51
C LEU A 87 13.84 13.36 9.66
N LEU A 88 12.66 13.53 10.25
CA LEU A 88 11.47 14.14 9.68
C LEU A 88 10.90 15.16 10.68
N PRO A 89 10.10 16.15 10.23
CA PRO A 89 9.53 17.15 11.11
C PRO A 89 8.72 16.54 12.24
N TRP A 90 8.87 17.10 13.43
CA TRP A 90 8.16 16.59 14.61
C TRP A 90 6.64 16.76 14.52
N ASP A 91 6.19 17.76 13.78
CA ASP A 91 4.79 18.09 13.52
C ASP A 91 4.20 17.42 12.27
N LEU A 92 5.00 16.65 11.53
CA LEU A 92 4.48 15.75 10.49
C LEU A 92 3.46 14.78 11.10
N GLN A 93 2.21 14.85 10.68
CA GLN A 93 1.13 14.03 11.22
C GLN A 93 0.51 13.15 10.15
N GLN A 94 0.39 11.85 10.42
CA GLN A 94 -0.39 10.97 9.58
C GLN A 94 -1.88 11.28 9.80
N ALA A 95 -2.54 11.72 8.73
CA ALA A 95 -3.94 12.06 8.73
C ALA A 95 -4.84 10.83 8.55
N TYR A 96 -4.46 9.95 7.61
CA TYR A 96 -5.25 8.78 7.27
C TYR A 96 -4.40 7.66 6.64
N THR A 97 -5.01 6.47 6.63
CA THR A 97 -4.61 5.34 5.80
C THR A 97 -5.86 4.81 5.13
N VAL A 98 -5.92 4.85 3.81
CA VAL A 98 -7.07 4.37 3.02
C VAL A 98 -6.54 3.44 1.94
N HIS A 99 -6.92 2.16 2.02
CA HIS A 99 -6.43 1.10 1.13
C HIS A 99 -4.91 1.03 1.11
N ASP A 100 -4.29 1.45 0.01
CA ASP A 100 -2.85 1.52 -0.24
C ASP A 100 -2.28 2.93 -0.15
N SER A 101 -3.10 3.91 0.28
CA SER A 101 -2.71 5.32 0.38
C SER A 101 -2.42 5.74 1.82
N LEU A 102 -1.42 6.60 1.97
CA LEU A 102 -1.06 7.27 3.23
C LEU A 102 -1.20 8.78 3.05
N GLY A 103 -1.96 9.44 3.89
CA GLY A 103 -2.06 10.89 3.92
C GLY A 103 -1.36 11.49 5.13
N TYR A 104 -0.66 12.58 4.90
CA TYR A 104 0.10 13.32 5.93
C TYR A 104 -0.22 14.81 5.87
N TYR A 105 -0.31 15.43 7.03
CA TYR A 105 -0.23 16.89 7.15
C TYR A 105 1.23 17.29 7.20
N VAL A 106 1.61 18.20 6.30
CA VAL A 106 2.96 18.74 6.15
C VAL A 106 2.86 20.25 6.08
N ARG A 107 3.77 20.97 6.73
CA ARG A 107 3.84 22.44 6.58
C ARG A 107 4.20 22.80 5.13
N PRO A 108 3.59 23.83 4.55
CA PRO A 108 3.87 24.25 3.17
C PRO A 108 5.36 24.46 2.88
N GLU A 109 6.08 25.06 3.80
CA GLU A 109 7.52 25.33 3.69
C GLU A 109 8.37 24.04 3.66
N ASP A 110 7.86 22.93 4.20
CA ASP A 110 8.59 21.67 4.28
C ASP A 110 8.26 20.71 3.11
N ILE A 111 7.24 20.97 2.33
CA ILE A 111 6.75 20.06 1.26
C ILE A 111 7.89 19.67 0.32
N HIS A 112 8.73 20.60 -0.10
CA HIS A 112 9.77 20.42 -1.10
C HIS A 112 10.85 19.39 -0.69
N TRP A 113 11.05 19.15 0.61
CA TRP A 113 12.03 18.18 1.09
C TRP A 113 11.37 16.96 1.79
N VAL A 114 10.22 17.15 2.45
CA VAL A 114 9.51 16.08 3.14
C VAL A 114 8.90 15.09 2.13
N VAL A 115 8.22 15.59 1.10
CA VAL A 115 7.56 14.71 0.11
C VAL A 115 8.56 13.80 -0.60
N PRO A 116 9.70 14.26 -1.13
CA PRO A 116 10.74 13.38 -1.67
C PRO A 116 11.23 12.32 -0.68
N LYS A 117 11.35 12.69 0.60
CA LYS A 117 11.76 11.74 1.65
C LYS A 117 10.70 10.68 1.92
N LEU A 118 9.42 11.04 1.94
CA LEU A 118 8.32 10.08 2.05
C LEU A 118 8.27 9.13 0.85
N ILE A 119 8.48 9.65 -0.36
CA ILE A 119 8.56 8.85 -1.59
C ILE A 119 9.71 7.83 -1.50
N GLU A 120 10.90 8.27 -1.07
CA GLU A 120 12.06 7.38 -0.87
C GLU A 120 11.71 6.22 0.07
N ILE A 121 11.10 6.52 1.21
CA ILE A 121 10.68 5.50 2.19
C ILE A 121 9.63 4.55 1.61
N CYS A 122 8.62 5.10 0.94
CA CYS A 122 7.53 4.29 0.39
C CYS A 122 7.95 3.45 -0.82
N ASN A 123 8.87 3.94 -1.65
CA ASN A 123 9.37 3.18 -2.80
C ASN A 123 10.36 2.08 -2.43
N ASN A 124 11.07 2.25 -1.32
CA ASN A 124 12.17 1.36 -0.96
C ASN A 124 12.28 1.15 0.56
N PRO A 125 11.19 0.71 1.23
CA PRO A 125 11.29 0.40 2.64
C PRO A 125 12.30 -0.73 2.84
N ASP A 126 13.16 -0.60 3.85
CA ASP A 126 14.17 -1.62 4.18
C ASP A 126 13.51 -2.88 4.74
N THR A 127 12.94 -3.66 3.83
CA THR A 127 12.25 -4.92 4.16
C THR A 127 13.22 -6.03 4.59
N LYS A 128 14.51 -5.92 4.22
CA LYS A 128 15.51 -6.93 4.56
C LYS A 128 15.76 -6.98 6.06
N VAL A 129 15.83 -5.85 6.73
CA VAL A 129 16.05 -5.78 8.19
C VAL A 129 14.88 -6.37 8.96
N TRP A 130 13.65 -6.16 8.49
CA TRP A 130 12.44 -6.55 9.22
C TRP A 130 11.91 -7.94 8.86
N PHE A 131 12.09 -8.36 7.60
CA PHE A 131 11.46 -9.58 7.07
C PHE A 131 12.46 -10.56 6.47
N GLY A 132 13.75 -10.26 6.51
CA GLY A 132 14.81 -11.15 6.01
C GLY A 132 14.94 -11.23 4.49
N PHE A 133 14.11 -10.51 3.72
CA PHE A 133 14.22 -10.47 2.28
C PHE A 133 13.96 -9.08 1.68
N GLN A 134 14.49 -8.83 0.51
CA GLN A 134 14.36 -7.60 -0.23
C GLN A 134 13.72 -7.86 -1.60
N MET A 135 12.81 -6.99 -2.03
CA MET A 135 12.23 -7.07 -3.37
C MET A 135 13.29 -6.69 -4.40
N LYS A 136 13.83 -7.68 -5.12
CA LYS A 136 14.94 -7.47 -6.07
C LYS A 136 14.47 -7.04 -7.46
N TYR A 137 13.30 -7.51 -7.90
CA TYR A 137 12.89 -7.45 -9.30
C TYR A 137 11.76 -6.46 -9.58
N VAL A 138 10.97 -6.15 -8.57
CA VAL A 138 9.87 -5.20 -8.69
C VAL A 138 10.09 -4.11 -7.66
N LYS A 139 10.31 -2.88 -8.12
CA LYS A 139 10.33 -1.71 -7.26
C LYS A 139 8.89 -1.25 -7.04
N MET A 140 8.54 -0.98 -5.79
CA MET A 140 7.31 -0.28 -5.52
C MET A 140 7.44 1.15 -6.03
N LYS A 141 6.35 1.69 -6.55
CA LYS A 141 6.30 3.07 -7.01
C LYS A 141 5.05 3.71 -6.43
N VAL A 142 5.21 4.85 -5.80
CA VAL A 142 4.10 5.67 -5.32
C VAL A 142 3.91 6.88 -6.22
N SER A 143 2.66 7.33 -6.34
CA SER A 143 2.29 8.57 -7.01
C SER A 143 1.92 9.59 -5.93
N PRO A 144 2.79 10.54 -5.62
CA PRO A 144 2.53 11.55 -4.59
C PRO A 144 1.59 12.63 -5.12
N GLU A 145 0.68 13.04 -4.27
CA GLU A 145 -0.21 14.18 -4.51
C GLU A 145 -0.11 15.15 -3.33
N VAL A 146 -0.23 16.43 -3.62
CA VAL A 146 -0.19 17.52 -2.64
C VAL A 146 -1.40 18.42 -2.85
N GLY A 147 -2.01 18.89 -1.78
CA GLY A 147 -3.13 19.81 -1.83
C GLY A 147 -3.43 20.43 -0.47
N ILE A 148 -4.22 21.46 -0.46
CA ILE A 148 -4.65 22.15 0.77
C ILE A 148 -5.64 21.29 1.55
N ASN A 149 -6.42 20.49 0.84
CA ASN A 149 -7.39 19.54 1.37
C ASN A 149 -7.51 18.35 0.42
N TRP A 150 -8.24 17.31 0.84
CA TRP A 150 -8.45 16.10 0.04
C TRP A 150 -9.06 16.36 -1.35
N GLY A 151 -9.96 17.32 -1.47
CA GLY A 151 -10.64 17.63 -2.74
C GLY A 151 -9.81 18.44 -3.74
N SER A 152 -8.65 18.95 -3.31
CA SER A 152 -7.74 19.78 -4.12
C SER A 152 -6.37 19.17 -4.35
N LEU A 153 -6.24 17.85 -4.17
CA LEU A 153 -4.99 17.14 -4.42
C LEU A 153 -4.59 17.23 -5.89
N ARG A 154 -3.31 17.49 -6.14
CA ARG A 154 -2.68 17.54 -7.46
C ARG A 154 -1.42 16.70 -7.45
N GLU A 155 -1.08 16.11 -8.58
CA GLU A 155 0.15 15.34 -8.73
C GLU A 155 1.37 16.22 -8.41
N TYR A 156 2.25 15.68 -7.57
CA TYR A 156 3.49 16.36 -7.18
C TYR A 156 4.58 16.13 -8.22
N ASP A 157 5.21 17.21 -8.68
CA ASP A 157 6.33 17.14 -9.64
C ASP A 157 7.59 16.62 -8.94
N VAL A 158 7.81 15.31 -9.04
CA VAL A 158 8.95 14.62 -8.40
C VAL A 158 10.28 15.03 -9.02
N GLU A 159 10.28 15.40 -10.31
CA GLU A 159 11.49 15.81 -11.03
C GLU A 159 11.93 17.22 -10.66
N ASN A 160 10.99 18.06 -10.28
CA ASN A 160 11.24 19.47 -9.92
C ASN A 160 10.58 19.84 -8.57
N PRO A 161 11.04 19.29 -7.45
CA PRO A 161 10.40 19.45 -6.14
C PRO A 161 10.30 20.90 -5.61
N GLY A 162 11.13 21.82 -6.14
CA GLY A 162 11.12 23.23 -5.78
C GLY A 162 10.40 24.15 -6.78
N LYS A 163 9.70 23.58 -7.78
CA LYS A 163 9.05 24.36 -8.84
C LYS A 163 7.89 25.22 -8.33
N GLU A 164 7.15 24.73 -7.35
CA GLU A 164 5.96 25.35 -6.82
C GLU A 164 6.19 25.87 -5.40
N ASP A 165 5.77 27.10 -5.15
CA ASP A 165 5.80 27.73 -3.82
C ASP A 165 4.48 27.44 -3.09
N TYR A 166 4.46 26.35 -2.35
CA TYR A 166 3.27 25.89 -1.63
C TYR A 166 2.82 26.83 -0.50
N THR A 167 3.68 27.73 -0.03
CA THR A 167 3.31 28.72 1.00
C THR A 167 2.23 29.68 0.49
N LYS A 168 2.23 29.97 -0.81
CA LYS A 168 1.24 30.83 -1.47
C LYS A 168 -0.15 30.21 -1.58
N TRP A 169 -0.27 28.90 -1.43
CA TRP A 169 -1.57 28.22 -1.49
C TRP A 169 -2.48 28.58 -0.30
N ILE A 170 -1.89 28.88 0.85
CA ILE A 170 -2.62 29.27 2.07
C ILE A 170 -3.04 30.73 2.01
N GLU A 171 -2.25 31.57 1.32
CA GLU A 171 -2.45 33.02 1.24
C GLU A 171 -3.46 33.44 0.12
N THR A 172 -3.92 32.52 -0.73
CA THR A 172 -4.82 32.88 -1.82
C THR A 172 -6.24 33.15 -1.33
N PRO A 173 -6.83 34.32 -1.68
CA PRO A 173 -8.23 34.63 -1.33
C PRO A 173 -9.25 33.62 -1.83
N GLU A 174 -8.94 32.88 -2.89
CA GLU A 174 -9.78 31.81 -3.46
C GLU A 174 -9.89 30.61 -2.53
N TYR A 175 -8.87 30.32 -1.75
CA TYR A 175 -8.91 29.28 -0.72
C TYR A 175 -9.95 29.61 0.37
N LEU A 176 -9.98 30.83 0.84
CA LEU A 176 -10.94 31.27 1.86
C LEU A 176 -12.38 31.32 1.34
N LYS A 177 -12.60 31.55 0.04
CA LYS A 177 -13.93 31.56 -0.58
C LYS A 177 -14.56 30.17 -0.72
N GLN A 178 -13.78 29.08 -0.66
CA GLN A 178 -14.31 27.72 -0.75
C GLN A 178 -14.89 27.20 0.58
N TYR A 179 -14.65 27.91 1.68
CA TYR A 179 -15.08 27.50 3.03
C TYR A 179 -16.08 28.48 3.67
N ASN A 180 -16.48 29.55 2.96
CA ASN A 180 -17.56 30.44 3.30
C ASN A 180 -18.74 30.27 2.31
#